data_35012f1c20b2c66229057d9eb88e13e1
#
_entry.id   35012f1c20b2c66229057d9eb88e13e1
#
_cell.length_a   1.000
_cell.length_b   1.000
_cell.length_c   1.000
_cell.angle_alpha   90.00
_cell.angle_beta   90.00
_cell.angle_gamma   90.00
#
_symmetry.space_group_name_H-M   'P 1'
#
loop_
_entity.id
_entity.type
_entity.pdbx_description
1 polymer ?
#
loop_
_entity_poly.entity_id
_entity_poly.type
_entity_poly.pdbx_seq_one_letter_code
_entity_poly.pdbx_strand_id
1 'polypeptide(L)'
;LYVPDLHRLSYGGELLAAAAGPAVNLVLAAALGLPGRWWEPLYLLAGAQAVLGCFNLLPILPLDGGRMLWLALCWGTDPFLADRVAQAVSLAAAGLLTVAGAALARRSPFLLWTAAALLVCAAAPCIKRRRSVYASHKGR
;
A
#
# COMPACT_ATOMS: atom_id res chain seq x y z
N LEU A 1 -0.62 23.05 29.58
CA LEU A 1 0.47 22.04 29.66
C LEU A 1 0.77 21.59 28.25
N TYR A 2 1.85 22.11 27.69
CA TYR A 2 2.37 21.70 26.36
C TYR A 2 3.04 20.34 26.56
N VAL A 3 2.45 19.29 26.05
CA VAL A 3 3.10 17.97 26.00
C VAL A 3 4.00 18.01 24.75
N PRO A 4 5.33 17.99 24.89
CA PRO A 4 6.19 17.90 23.73
C PRO A 4 5.94 16.54 23.06
N ASP A 5 5.76 16.56 21.74
CA ASP A 5 5.59 15.42 20.88
C ASP A 5 6.82 14.48 20.94
N LEU A 6 6.87 13.62 21.94
CA LEU A 6 7.93 12.61 22.13
C LEU A 6 7.86 11.44 21.11
N HIS A 7 6.92 11.49 20.15
CA HIS A 7 6.69 10.41 19.18
C HIS A 7 6.67 10.84 17.71
N ARG A 8 7.21 12.00 17.36
CA ARG A 8 7.50 12.25 15.95
C ARG A 8 8.79 11.53 15.55
N LEU A 9 8.66 10.26 15.18
CA LEU A 9 9.62 9.69 14.24
C LEU A 9 9.72 10.69 13.09
N SER A 10 10.93 11.16 12.80
CA SER A 10 11.19 11.97 11.60
C SER A 10 10.50 11.27 10.40
N TYR A 11 9.92 12.01 9.48
CA TYR A 11 9.34 11.45 8.24
C TYR A 11 10.27 10.41 7.59
N GLY A 12 11.60 10.62 7.72
CA GLY A 12 12.60 9.65 7.28
C GLY A 12 12.57 8.34 8.07
N GLY A 13 12.41 8.38 9.36
CA GLY A 13 12.28 7.17 10.20
C GLY A 13 11.01 6.39 9.90
N GLU A 14 9.89 7.07 9.67
CA GLU A 14 8.63 6.41 9.27
C GLU A 14 8.71 5.84 7.86
N LEU A 15 9.40 6.52 6.94
CA LEU A 15 9.63 6.04 5.58
C LEU A 15 10.49 4.77 5.58
N LEU A 16 11.57 4.77 6.38
CA LEU A 16 12.42 3.58 6.55
C LEU A 16 11.64 2.42 7.17
N ALA A 17 10.80 2.68 8.17
CA ALA A 17 9.95 1.65 8.78
C ALA A 17 8.96 1.05 7.77
N ALA A 18 8.34 1.90 6.93
CA ALA A 18 7.43 1.44 5.88
C ALA A 18 8.17 0.65 4.77
N ALA A 19 9.40 1.06 4.44
CA ALA A 19 10.22 0.37 3.44
C ALA A 19 10.80 -0.97 3.96
N ALA A 20 10.98 -1.13 5.27
CA ALA A 20 11.59 -2.31 5.86
C ALA A 20 10.79 -3.60 5.57
N GLY A 21 9.45 -3.54 5.60
CA GLY A 21 8.60 -4.69 5.30
C GLY A 21 8.85 -5.27 3.90
N PRO A 22 8.61 -4.49 2.84
CA PRO A 22 8.90 -4.93 1.49
C PRO A 22 10.37 -5.32 1.26
N ALA A 23 11.32 -4.58 1.84
CA ALA A 23 12.74 -4.88 1.72
C ALA A 23 13.10 -6.25 2.30
N VAL A 24 12.61 -6.58 3.49
CA VAL A 24 12.82 -7.90 4.11
C VAL A 24 12.26 -9.02 3.23
N ASN A 25 11.06 -8.83 2.68
CA ASN A 25 10.45 -9.83 1.80
C ASN A 25 11.29 -10.04 0.53
N LEU A 26 11.80 -8.97 -0.09
CA LEU A 26 12.65 -9.07 -1.27
C LEU A 26 14.02 -9.71 -0.97
N VAL A 27 14.63 -9.38 0.17
CA VAL A 27 15.87 -10.00 0.63
C VAL A 27 15.66 -11.50 0.91
N LEU A 28 14.55 -11.87 1.57
CA LEU A 28 14.21 -13.27 1.79
C LEU A 28 13.95 -14.01 0.47
N ALA A 29 13.28 -13.38 -0.48
CA ALA A 29 13.08 -13.94 -1.81
C ALA A 29 14.40 -14.27 -2.50
N ALA A 30 15.37 -13.34 -2.46
CA ALA A 30 16.69 -13.54 -3.02
C ALA A 30 17.47 -14.62 -2.26
N ALA A 31 17.47 -14.56 -0.93
CA ALA A 31 18.20 -15.52 -0.09
C ALA A 31 17.68 -16.94 -0.23
N LEU A 32 16.38 -17.13 -0.36
CA LEU A 32 15.74 -18.44 -0.53
C LEU A 32 15.77 -18.93 -1.99
N GLY A 33 15.76 -18.00 -2.96
CA GLY A 33 15.78 -18.33 -4.38
C GLY A 33 17.09 -18.97 -4.84
N LEU A 34 18.22 -18.58 -4.26
CA LEU A 34 19.53 -19.17 -4.60
C LEU A 34 19.61 -20.66 -4.26
N PRO A 35 19.37 -21.10 -3.00
CA PRO A 35 19.36 -22.52 -2.65
C PRO A 35 18.08 -23.22 -3.14
N GLY A 36 16.99 -22.50 -3.40
CA GLY A 36 15.72 -23.04 -3.85
C GLY A 36 15.77 -23.76 -5.19
N ARG A 37 16.81 -23.52 -6.00
CA ARG A 37 17.09 -24.28 -7.24
C ARG A 37 17.18 -25.79 -7.02
N TRP A 38 17.56 -26.21 -5.81
CA TRP A 38 17.81 -27.60 -5.44
C TRP A 38 16.66 -28.20 -4.64
N TRP A 39 15.71 -27.36 -4.15
CA TRP A 39 14.62 -27.80 -3.31
C TRP A 39 13.35 -26.97 -3.59
N GLU A 40 12.39 -27.58 -4.26
CA GLU A 40 11.16 -26.97 -4.75
C GLU A 40 10.38 -26.16 -3.69
N PRO A 41 10.20 -26.63 -2.43
CA PRO A 41 9.50 -25.86 -1.41
C PRO A 41 10.15 -24.50 -1.11
N LEU A 42 11.49 -24.43 -1.11
CA LEU A 42 12.21 -23.15 -0.92
C LEU A 42 12.01 -22.21 -2.10
N TYR A 43 11.98 -22.76 -3.31
CA TYR A 43 11.72 -21.95 -4.51
C TYR A 43 10.31 -21.35 -4.51
N LEU A 44 9.32 -22.13 -4.10
CA LEU A 44 7.94 -21.64 -3.96
C LEU A 44 7.85 -20.56 -2.88
N LEU A 45 8.53 -20.74 -1.75
CA LEU A 45 8.58 -19.77 -0.68
C LEU A 45 9.29 -18.48 -1.13
N ALA A 46 10.39 -18.58 -1.88
CA ALA A 46 11.06 -17.44 -2.48
C ALA A 46 10.14 -16.65 -3.42
N GLY A 47 9.39 -17.35 -4.27
CA GLY A 47 8.40 -16.76 -5.15
C GLY A 47 7.29 -16.03 -4.38
N ALA A 48 6.77 -16.63 -3.32
CA ALA A 48 5.76 -16.02 -2.46
C ALA A 48 6.29 -14.73 -1.80
N GLN A 49 7.52 -14.74 -1.29
CA GLN A 49 8.16 -13.55 -0.70
C GLN A 49 8.38 -12.45 -1.73
N ALA A 50 8.81 -12.79 -2.94
CA ALA A 50 8.97 -11.83 -4.03
C ALA A 50 7.65 -11.16 -4.39
N VAL A 51 6.59 -11.94 -4.57
CA VAL A 51 5.25 -11.42 -4.87
C VAL A 51 4.75 -10.52 -3.75
N LEU A 52 4.90 -10.95 -2.49
CA LEU A 52 4.46 -10.17 -1.33
C LEU A 52 5.24 -8.84 -1.22
N GLY A 53 6.55 -8.86 -1.42
CA GLY A 53 7.38 -7.65 -1.41
C GLY A 53 7.01 -6.68 -2.52
N CYS A 54 6.87 -7.15 -3.75
CA CYS A 54 6.46 -6.33 -4.90
C CYS A 54 5.04 -5.77 -4.70
N PHE A 55 4.12 -6.59 -4.18
CA PHE A 55 2.75 -6.17 -3.93
C PHE A 55 2.67 -5.05 -2.89
N ASN A 56 3.44 -5.18 -1.80
CA ASN A 56 3.47 -4.15 -0.75
C ASN A 56 4.13 -2.84 -1.21
N LEU A 57 4.92 -2.85 -2.30
CA LEU A 57 5.48 -1.64 -2.90
C LEU A 57 4.50 -0.89 -3.81
N LEU A 58 3.33 -1.45 -4.11
CA LEU A 58 2.33 -0.74 -4.91
C LEU A 58 1.89 0.56 -4.23
N PRO A 59 1.74 1.66 -4.97
CA PRO A 59 1.35 2.96 -4.42
C PRO A 59 -0.15 3.01 -4.10
N ILE A 60 -0.63 2.04 -3.33
CA ILE A 60 -2.03 1.86 -2.96
C ILE A 60 -2.15 1.91 -1.44
N LEU A 61 -2.91 2.85 -0.91
CA LEU A 61 -3.31 2.82 0.49
C LEU A 61 -4.33 1.68 0.70
N PRO A 62 -4.18 0.78 1.67
CA PRO A 62 -3.33 0.84 2.88
C PRO A 62 -1.97 0.11 2.79
N LEU A 63 -1.45 -0.20 1.61
CA LEU A 63 -0.16 -0.90 1.45
C LEU A 63 1.02 -0.01 1.85
N ASP A 64 2.17 -0.62 2.14
CA ASP A 64 3.38 0.08 2.55
C ASP A 64 3.86 1.08 1.47
N GLY A 65 3.77 0.72 0.19
CA GLY A 65 4.10 1.60 -0.93
C GLY A 65 3.24 2.85 -1.02
N GLY A 66 1.94 2.74 -0.70
CA GLY A 66 1.05 3.90 -0.60
C GLY A 66 1.43 4.82 0.56
N ARG A 67 1.80 4.23 1.71
CA ARG A 67 2.29 4.97 2.87
C ARG A 67 3.64 5.65 2.59
N MET A 68 4.55 4.95 1.93
CA MET A 68 5.84 5.52 1.48
C MET A 68 5.63 6.70 0.54
N LEU A 69 4.73 6.57 -0.43
CA LEU A 69 4.37 7.66 -1.34
C LEU A 69 3.84 8.88 -0.57
N TRP A 70 2.92 8.68 0.36
CA TRP A 70 2.36 9.76 1.18
C TRP A 70 3.45 10.46 2.01
N LEU A 71 4.32 9.71 2.69
CA LEU A 71 5.44 10.25 3.47
C LEU A 71 6.42 11.03 2.60
N ALA A 72 6.75 10.53 1.41
CA ALA A 72 7.63 11.21 0.47
C ALA A 72 7.02 12.53 -0.03
N LEU A 73 5.72 12.55 -0.29
CA LEU A 73 5.01 13.78 -0.67
C LEU A 73 4.97 14.80 0.47
N CYS A 74 4.80 14.37 1.72
CA CYS A 74 4.83 15.24 2.89
C CYS A 74 6.18 15.93 3.11
N TRP A 75 7.26 15.42 2.52
CA TRP A 75 8.58 16.03 2.58
C TRP A 75 8.69 17.29 1.73
N GLY A 76 7.97 17.37 0.62
CA GLY A 76 8.07 18.47 -0.34
C GLY A 76 6.79 19.31 -0.49
N THR A 77 5.68 18.90 0.12
CA THR A 77 4.38 19.56 -0.05
C THR A 77 3.58 19.60 1.25
N ASP A 78 2.50 20.40 1.25
CA ASP A 78 1.57 20.43 2.37
C ASP A 78 0.94 19.04 2.61
N PRO A 79 0.80 18.60 3.89
CA PRO A 79 0.18 17.30 4.22
C PRO A 79 -1.20 17.10 3.61
N PHE A 80 -1.97 18.20 3.42
CA PHE A 80 -3.29 18.15 2.80
C PHE A 80 -3.24 17.84 1.30
N LEU A 81 -2.24 18.40 0.60
CA LEU A 81 -2.01 18.11 -0.81
C LEU A 81 -1.44 16.70 -0.99
N ALA A 82 -0.50 16.32 -0.12
CA ALA A 82 0.07 14.97 -0.09
C ALA A 82 -1.03 13.89 0.07
N ASP A 83 -2.00 14.12 0.96
CA ASP A 83 -3.12 13.21 1.18
C ASP A 83 -4.00 13.06 -0.07
N ARG A 84 -4.31 14.18 -0.74
CA ARG A 84 -5.11 14.15 -1.97
C ARG A 84 -4.40 13.44 -3.12
N VAL A 85 -3.12 13.73 -3.32
CA VAL A 85 -2.32 13.12 -4.38
C VAL A 85 -2.13 11.64 -4.13
N ALA A 86 -1.72 11.24 -2.92
CA ALA A 86 -1.56 9.84 -2.55
C ALA A 86 -2.87 9.05 -2.72
N GLN A 87 -4.02 9.66 -2.37
CA GLN A 87 -5.32 9.04 -2.54
C GLN A 87 -5.73 8.91 -4.01
N ALA A 88 -5.48 9.93 -4.84
CA ALA A 88 -5.75 9.87 -6.27
C ALA A 88 -4.91 8.79 -6.97
N VAL A 89 -3.61 8.72 -6.65
CA VAL A 89 -2.71 7.69 -7.17
C VAL A 89 -3.14 6.29 -6.71
N SER A 90 -3.51 6.16 -5.44
CA SER A 90 -4.00 4.90 -4.85
C SER A 90 -5.25 4.39 -5.57
N LEU A 91 -6.23 5.26 -5.82
CA LEU A 91 -7.46 4.90 -6.54
C LEU A 91 -7.17 4.53 -8.00
N ALA A 92 -6.31 5.28 -8.68
CA ALA A 92 -5.93 5.00 -10.06
C ALA A 92 -5.21 3.65 -10.17
N ALA A 93 -4.25 3.37 -9.28
CA ALA A 93 -3.51 2.11 -9.25
C ALA A 93 -4.41 0.92 -8.91
N ALA A 94 -5.30 1.06 -7.90
CA ALA A 94 -6.26 0.03 -7.54
C ALA A 94 -7.28 -0.23 -8.67
N GLY A 95 -7.73 0.83 -9.36
CA GLY A 95 -8.60 0.72 -10.52
C GLY A 95 -7.94 -0.03 -11.68
N LEU A 96 -6.69 0.32 -11.99
CA LEU A 96 -5.90 -0.36 -13.02
C LEU A 96 -5.71 -1.85 -12.71
N LEU A 97 -5.37 -2.18 -11.45
CA LEU A 97 -5.28 -3.56 -10.98
C LEU A 97 -6.59 -4.31 -11.10
N THR A 98 -7.72 -3.64 -10.82
CA THR A 98 -9.05 -4.26 -10.95
C THR A 98 -9.37 -4.56 -12.40
N VAL A 99 -9.07 -3.64 -13.33
CA VAL A 99 -9.26 -3.85 -14.77
C VAL A 99 -8.35 -4.98 -15.27
N ALA A 100 -7.08 -4.98 -14.88
CA ALA A 100 -6.14 -6.06 -15.21
C ALA A 100 -6.61 -7.41 -14.64
N GLY A 101 -7.05 -7.43 -13.37
CA GLY A 101 -7.61 -8.60 -12.73
C GLY A 101 -8.87 -9.13 -13.44
N ALA A 102 -9.75 -8.24 -13.90
CA ALA A 102 -10.93 -8.61 -14.68
C ALA A 102 -10.56 -9.22 -16.05
N ALA A 103 -9.56 -8.65 -16.72
CA ALA A 103 -9.05 -9.19 -17.99
C ALA A 103 -8.45 -10.60 -17.82
N LEU A 104 -7.79 -10.86 -16.68
CA LEU A 104 -7.19 -12.14 -16.34
C LEU A 104 -8.13 -13.09 -15.57
N ALA A 105 -9.34 -12.63 -15.23
CA ALA A 105 -10.29 -13.38 -14.38
C ALA A 105 -10.66 -14.77 -14.94
N ARG A 106 -10.60 -14.93 -16.27
CA ARG A 106 -10.80 -16.23 -16.92
C ARG A 106 -9.76 -17.28 -16.52
N ARG A 107 -8.56 -16.83 -16.09
CA ARG A 107 -7.46 -17.73 -15.67
C ARG A 107 -7.34 -17.87 -14.15
N SER A 108 -7.75 -16.84 -13.37
CA SER A 108 -7.64 -16.86 -11.91
C SER A 108 -8.65 -15.90 -11.26
N PRO A 109 -9.80 -16.40 -10.78
CA PRO A 109 -10.81 -15.58 -10.10
C PRO A 109 -10.27 -14.93 -8.81
N PHE A 110 -9.22 -15.52 -8.20
CA PHE A 110 -8.59 -14.99 -6.99
C PHE A 110 -7.99 -13.60 -7.19
N LEU A 111 -7.39 -13.32 -8.35
CA LEU A 111 -6.84 -12.00 -8.69
C LEU A 111 -7.92 -10.93 -8.71
N LEU A 112 -9.12 -11.26 -9.13
CA LEU A 112 -10.25 -10.34 -9.17
C LEU A 112 -10.72 -9.97 -7.75
N TRP A 113 -10.81 -10.94 -6.85
CA TRP A 113 -11.18 -10.70 -5.46
C TRP A 113 -10.15 -9.84 -4.72
N THR A 114 -8.85 -10.11 -4.90
CA THR A 114 -7.78 -9.31 -4.27
C THR A 114 -7.77 -7.87 -4.80
N ALA A 115 -7.93 -7.68 -6.11
CA ALA A 115 -7.99 -6.35 -6.71
C ALA A 115 -9.24 -5.58 -6.26
N ALA A 116 -10.41 -6.23 -6.19
CA ALA A 116 -11.64 -5.62 -5.69
C ALA A 116 -11.52 -5.22 -4.22
N ALA A 117 -10.95 -6.07 -3.38
CA ALA A 117 -10.71 -5.75 -1.96
C ALA A 117 -9.80 -4.54 -1.80
N LEU A 118 -8.72 -4.44 -2.59
CA LEU A 118 -7.83 -3.27 -2.58
C LEU A 118 -8.54 -1.99 -3.03
N LEU A 119 -9.38 -2.08 -4.04
CA LEU A 119 -10.16 -0.94 -4.51
C LEU A 119 -11.10 -0.43 -3.41
N VAL A 120 -11.79 -1.34 -2.71
CA VAL A 120 -12.67 -0.99 -1.58
C VAL A 120 -11.85 -0.35 -0.45
N CYS A 121 -10.71 -0.91 -0.09
CA CYS A 121 -9.83 -0.34 0.93
C CYS A 121 -9.30 1.04 0.53
N ALA A 122 -8.91 1.25 -0.71
CA ALA A 122 -8.44 2.53 -1.22
C ALA A 122 -9.57 3.59 -1.26
N ALA A 123 -10.81 3.17 -1.50
CA ALA A 123 -11.98 4.05 -1.52
C ALA A 123 -12.53 4.39 -0.12
N ALA A 124 -12.28 3.54 0.88
CA ALA A 124 -12.83 3.68 2.24
C ALA A 124 -12.57 5.05 2.90
N PRO A 125 -11.34 5.63 2.86
CA PRO A 125 -11.10 6.96 3.43
C PRO A 125 -11.85 8.08 2.70
N CYS A 126 -12.06 7.96 1.39
CA CYS A 126 -12.86 8.91 0.61
C CYS A 126 -14.33 8.93 1.08
N ILE A 127 -14.89 7.75 1.34
CA ILE A 127 -16.28 7.59 1.78
C ILE A 127 -16.46 8.15 3.20
N LYS A 128 -15.50 7.88 4.09
CA LYS A 128 -15.54 8.36 5.47
C LYS A 128 -15.47 9.89 5.55
N ARG A 129 -14.63 10.51 4.71
CA ARG A 129 -14.49 11.98 4.63
C ARG A 129 -15.75 12.65 4.11
N ARG A 130 -16.42 12.07 3.08
CA ARG A 130 -17.72 12.59 2.60
C ARG A 130 -18.78 12.56 3.71
N ARG A 131 -18.85 11.48 4.49
CA ARG A 131 -19.83 11.37 5.58
C ARG A 131 -19.62 12.41 6.67
N SER A 132 -18.38 12.76 7.02
CA SER A 132 -18.08 13.77 8.05
C SER A 132 -18.46 15.19 7.60
N VAL A 133 -18.26 15.53 6.32
CA VAL A 133 -18.66 16.82 5.75
C VAL A 133 -20.20 16.95 5.70
N TYR A 134 -20.92 15.89 5.32
CA TYR A 134 -22.39 15.89 5.32
C TYR A 134 -22.98 15.99 6.73
N ALA A 135 -22.38 15.34 7.73
CA ALA A 135 -22.82 15.41 9.12
C ALA A 135 -22.63 16.82 9.71
N SER A 136 -21.53 17.50 9.35
CA SER A 136 -21.28 18.89 9.78
C SER A 136 -22.27 19.91 9.18
N HIS A 137 -22.77 19.67 7.96
CA HIS A 137 -23.76 20.56 7.31
C HIS A 137 -25.20 20.37 7.82
N LYS A 138 -25.51 19.19 8.38
CA LYS A 138 -26.85 18.87 8.88
C LYS A 138 -27.09 19.29 10.35
N GLY A 139 -26.05 19.75 11.02
CA GLY A 139 -26.08 20.19 12.43
C GLY A 139 -26.09 21.72 12.63
N ARG A 140 -26.34 22.50 11.57
CA ARG A 140 -26.54 23.96 11.66
C ARG A 140 -28.02 24.30 11.25
#